data_3c843d2a771f92aeb5629c836ae23f29
#
_entry.id   3c843d2a771f92aeb5629c836ae23f29
#
_cell.length_a   1.000
_cell.length_b   1.000
_cell.length_c   1.000
_cell.angle_alpha   90.00
_cell.angle_beta   90.00
_cell.angle_gamma   90.00
#
_symmetry.space_group_name_H-M   'P 1'
#
loop_
_entity.id
_entity.type
_entity.pdbx_description
1 polymer ?
#
loop_
_entity_poly.entity_id
_entity_poly.type
_entity_poly.pdbx_seq_one_letter_code
_entity_poly.pdbx_strand_id
1 'polypeptide(L)'
;MSREAATVLEDLTCVEKLAQLFPEASPVRIAVRLSTMSPGRQRLQEQTIIEFGTSHEVLFGSSLPLEFEDRVRLVNSDRSLDVWATVVAVRYHSGRKAVAARFEGKVENWIIKP
;
A
#
# COMPACT_ATOMS: atom_id res chain seq x y z
N MET A 1 16.21 -28.30 -3.90
CA MET A 1 15.25 -28.98 -3.06
C MET A 1 13.92 -28.29 -3.10
N SER A 2 12.85 -29.04 -3.25
CA SER A 2 11.51 -28.49 -3.37
C SER A 2 11.09 -27.68 -2.14
N ARG A 3 11.61 -28.03 -0.97
CA ARG A 3 11.31 -27.34 0.26
C ARG A 3 11.78 -25.88 0.27
N GLU A 4 12.92 -25.61 -0.32
CA GLU A 4 13.44 -24.25 -0.41
C GLU A 4 12.59 -23.39 -1.36
N ALA A 5 12.19 -23.95 -2.49
CA ALA A 5 11.33 -23.26 -3.42
C ALA A 5 9.97 -22.95 -2.79
N ALA A 6 9.40 -23.91 -2.04
CA ALA A 6 8.13 -23.67 -1.35
C ALA A 6 8.27 -22.59 -0.27
N THR A 7 9.39 -22.58 0.46
CA THR A 7 9.65 -21.57 1.48
C THR A 7 9.75 -20.18 0.87
N VAL A 8 10.43 -20.05 -0.29
CA VAL A 8 10.53 -18.78 -0.99
C VAL A 8 9.14 -18.25 -1.39
N LEU A 9 8.27 -19.13 -1.89
CA LEU A 9 6.91 -18.73 -2.25
C LEU A 9 6.08 -18.38 -1.03
N GLU A 10 6.30 -19.08 0.09
CA GLU A 10 5.59 -18.77 1.33
C GLU A 10 6.07 -17.50 1.99
N ASP A 11 7.32 -17.10 1.71
CA ASP A 11 7.92 -15.91 2.28
C ASP A 11 7.50 -14.62 1.59
N LEU A 12 6.73 -14.72 0.51
CA LEU A 12 6.19 -13.51 -0.10
C LEU A 12 5.29 -12.79 0.88
N THR A 13 5.50 -11.49 1.02
CA THR A 13 4.65 -10.69 1.88
C THR A 13 3.25 -10.61 1.30
N CYS A 14 2.29 -10.23 2.13
CA CYS A 14 0.92 -10.03 1.67
C CYS A 14 0.87 -8.98 0.56
N VAL A 15 1.70 -7.94 0.68
CA VAL A 15 1.77 -6.87 -0.32
C VAL A 15 2.38 -7.39 -1.62
N GLU A 16 3.42 -8.24 -1.55
CA GLU A 16 4.00 -8.83 -2.75
C GLU A 16 2.99 -9.69 -3.50
N LYS A 17 2.14 -10.42 -2.78
CA LYS A 17 1.08 -11.20 -3.41
C LYS A 17 0.06 -10.30 -4.09
N LEU A 18 -0.30 -9.20 -3.45
CA LEU A 18 -1.21 -8.24 -4.05
C LEU A 18 -0.60 -7.60 -5.30
N ALA A 19 0.71 -7.33 -5.28
CA ALA A 19 1.40 -6.72 -6.40
C ALA A 19 1.32 -7.56 -7.68
N GLN A 20 1.14 -8.87 -7.55
CA GLN A 20 0.97 -9.74 -8.72
C GLN A 20 -0.27 -9.40 -9.53
N LEU A 21 -1.24 -8.73 -8.93
CA LEU A 21 -2.46 -8.27 -9.60
C LEU A 21 -2.27 -6.92 -10.28
N PHE A 22 -1.12 -6.30 -10.12
CA PHE A 22 -0.79 -4.99 -10.70
C PHE A 22 0.50 -5.13 -11.51
N PRO A 23 0.42 -5.59 -12.77
CA PRO A 23 1.62 -5.92 -13.55
C PRO A 23 2.55 -4.74 -13.80
N GLU A 24 2.05 -3.52 -13.69
CA GLU A 24 2.88 -2.32 -13.87
C GLU A 24 3.50 -1.84 -12.57
N ALA A 25 3.23 -2.52 -11.46
CA ALA A 25 3.77 -2.10 -10.17
C ALA A 25 5.27 -2.33 -10.10
N SER A 26 5.98 -1.31 -9.66
CA SER A 26 7.42 -1.35 -9.47
C SER A 26 7.72 -1.36 -7.96
N PRO A 27 8.76 -2.08 -7.53
CA PRO A 27 9.17 -2.04 -6.13
C PRO A 27 9.62 -0.64 -5.76
N VAL A 28 9.13 -0.16 -4.62
CA VAL A 28 9.58 1.08 -4.02
C VAL A 28 9.73 0.83 -2.53
N ARG A 29 10.26 1.78 -1.80
CA ARG A 29 10.35 1.65 -0.36
C ARG A 29 10.24 3.04 0.24
N ILE A 30 9.02 3.43 0.56
CA ILE A 30 8.74 4.78 1.05
C ILE A 30 7.99 4.67 2.36
N ALA A 31 8.62 5.09 3.45
CA ALA A 31 7.96 5.12 4.75
C ALA A 31 6.97 6.28 4.78
N VAL A 32 5.75 5.99 5.18
CA VAL A 32 4.67 6.98 5.21
C VAL A 32 3.86 6.88 6.48
N ARG A 33 3.22 7.98 6.84
CA ARG A 33 2.15 7.98 7.82
C ARG A 33 0.84 7.85 7.07
N LEU A 34 0.11 6.80 7.41
CA LEU A 34 -1.20 6.52 6.86
C LEU A 34 -2.25 7.04 7.83
N SER A 35 -3.19 7.81 7.35
CA SER A 35 -4.32 8.23 8.19
C SER A 35 -5.63 8.05 7.44
N THR A 36 -6.66 7.72 8.20
CA THR A 36 -8.01 7.54 7.66
C THR A 36 -8.89 8.68 8.14
N MET A 37 -9.83 9.09 7.29
CA MET A 37 -10.88 10.00 7.67
C MET A 37 -12.19 9.49 7.10
N SER A 38 -12.98 8.84 7.95
CA SER A 38 -14.32 8.43 7.59
C SER A 38 -15.31 9.26 8.40
N PRO A 39 -16.36 9.79 7.77
CA PRO A 39 -17.36 10.56 8.50
C PRO A 39 -17.94 9.74 9.65
N GLY A 40 -17.99 10.35 10.85
CA GLY A 40 -18.52 9.69 12.05
C GLY A 40 -17.62 8.64 12.67
N ARG A 41 -16.42 8.43 12.14
CA ARG A 41 -15.46 7.49 12.71
C ARG A 41 -14.29 8.24 13.33
N GLN A 42 -13.66 7.59 14.30
CA GLN A 42 -12.45 8.10 14.90
C GLN A 42 -11.32 8.12 13.86
N ARG A 43 -10.51 9.18 13.90
CA ARG A 43 -9.34 9.28 13.03
C ARG A 43 -8.29 8.27 13.48
N LEU A 44 -7.88 7.40 12.59
CA LEU A 44 -6.87 6.38 12.85
C LEU A 44 -5.60 6.71 12.10
N GLN A 45 -4.46 6.38 12.69
CA GLN A 45 -3.16 6.61 12.07
C GLN A 45 -2.27 5.40 12.27
N GLU A 46 -1.38 5.18 11.30
CA GLU A 46 -0.42 4.09 11.35
C GLU A 46 0.80 4.48 10.54
N GLN A 47 1.97 4.02 10.96
CA GLN A 47 3.15 4.14 10.12
C GLN A 47 3.31 2.85 9.33
N THR A 48 3.52 2.99 8.03
CA THR A 48 3.69 1.84 7.14
C THR A 48 4.71 2.18 6.05
N ILE A 49 4.93 1.22 5.17
CA ILE A 49 5.86 1.39 4.06
C ILE A 49 5.10 1.09 2.78
N ILE A 50 5.18 2.01 1.81
CA ILE A 50 4.72 1.73 0.45
C ILE A 50 5.77 0.82 -0.16
N GLU A 51 5.38 -0.39 -0.54
CA GLU A 51 6.29 -1.41 -1.05
C GLU A 51 6.29 -1.51 -2.57
N PHE A 52 5.20 -1.12 -3.21
CA PHE A 52 5.07 -1.13 -4.66
C PHE A 52 4.25 0.07 -5.09
N GLY A 53 4.44 0.48 -6.34
CA GLY A 53 3.66 1.57 -6.87
C GLY A 53 3.57 1.55 -8.38
N THR A 54 2.50 2.12 -8.89
CA THR A 54 2.32 2.44 -10.30
C THR A 54 2.21 3.95 -10.42
N SER A 55 1.97 4.46 -11.63
CA SER A 55 1.71 5.89 -11.81
C SER A 55 0.42 6.34 -11.12
N HIS A 56 -0.47 5.41 -10.76
CA HIS A 56 -1.80 5.72 -10.23
C HIS A 56 -2.09 5.10 -8.87
N GLU A 57 -1.37 4.06 -8.46
CA GLU A 57 -1.67 3.33 -7.23
C GLU A 57 -0.43 3.13 -6.36
N VAL A 58 -0.69 2.97 -5.08
CA VAL A 58 0.31 2.55 -4.10
C VAL A 58 -0.15 1.28 -3.43
N LEU A 59 0.80 0.40 -3.10
CA LEU A 59 0.53 -0.86 -2.40
C LEU A 59 1.30 -0.88 -1.10
N PHE A 60 0.60 -1.14 0.00
CA PHE A 60 1.18 -1.13 1.34
C PHE A 60 0.49 -2.12 2.26
N GLY A 61 1.15 -2.47 3.35
CA GLY A 61 0.54 -3.26 4.40
C GLY A 61 -0.12 -2.37 5.44
N SER A 62 -1.18 -2.85 6.07
CA SER A 62 -1.87 -2.09 7.10
C SER A 62 -2.50 -3.00 8.14
N SER A 63 -2.54 -2.54 9.38
CA SER A 63 -3.30 -3.17 10.46
C SER A 63 -4.62 -2.42 10.73
N LEU A 64 -4.84 -1.30 10.05
CA LEU A 64 -6.07 -0.53 10.22
C LEU A 64 -7.25 -1.22 9.53
N PRO A 65 -8.48 -0.98 10.00
CA PRO A 65 -9.67 -1.61 9.42
C PRO A 65 -10.09 -0.92 8.11
N LEU A 66 -9.20 -0.94 7.13
CA LEU A 66 -9.46 -0.32 5.83
C LEU A 66 -10.32 -1.22 4.97
N GLU A 67 -11.25 -0.62 4.27
CA GLU A 67 -12.16 -1.31 3.38
C GLU A 67 -12.16 -0.64 2.01
N PHE A 68 -12.70 -1.34 1.03
CA PHE A 68 -12.86 -0.82 -0.32
C PHE A 68 -13.58 0.54 -0.29
N GLU A 69 -13.04 1.48 -1.04
CA GLU A 69 -13.53 2.86 -1.17
C GLU A 69 -13.21 3.79 0.02
N ASP A 70 -12.56 3.29 1.07
CA ASP A 70 -12.09 4.17 2.12
C ASP A 70 -11.04 5.15 1.58
N ARG A 71 -11.10 6.40 2.07
CA ARG A 71 -10.08 7.40 1.75
C ARG A 71 -8.97 7.36 2.77
N VAL A 72 -7.76 7.46 2.28
CA VAL A 72 -6.58 7.50 3.13
C VAL A 72 -5.67 8.65 2.70
N ARG A 73 -4.93 9.18 3.65
CA ARG A 73 -3.89 10.17 3.38
C ARG A 73 -2.55 9.53 3.66
N LEU A 74 -1.60 9.72 2.77
CA LEU A 74 -0.27 9.17 2.85
C LEU A 74 0.75 10.30 2.81
N VAL A 75 1.55 10.42 3.85
CA VAL A 75 2.53 11.49 3.97
C VAL A 75 3.86 10.89 4.38
N ASN A 76 4.92 11.15 3.61
CA ASN A 76 6.26 10.71 3.98
C ASN A 76 6.94 11.71 4.91
N SER A 77 8.14 11.38 5.42
CA SER A 77 8.77 12.15 6.49
C SER A 77 9.12 13.59 6.10
N ASP A 78 9.51 13.82 4.85
CA ASP A 78 9.88 15.17 4.38
C ASP A 78 8.74 15.86 3.65
N ARG A 79 7.56 15.24 3.61
CA ARG A 79 6.35 15.73 2.95
C ARG A 79 6.48 15.94 1.45
N SER A 80 7.48 15.35 0.83
CA SER A 80 7.57 15.33 -0.63
C SER A 80 6.45 14.50 -1.24
N LEU A 81 5.92 13.54 -0.50
CA LEU A 81 4.72 12.82 -0.85
C LEU A 81 3.66 13.14 0.20
N ASP A 82 2.59 13.78 -0.21
CA ASP A 82 1.43 14.09 0.65
C ASP A 82 0.21 14.00 -0.25
N VAL A 83 -0.44 12.85 -0.22
CA VAL A 83 -1.50 12.55 -1.18
C VAL A 83 -2.70 11.92 -0.48
N TRP A 84 -3.86 12.14 -1.08
CA TRP A 84 -5.08 11.41 -0.76
C TRP A 84 -5.25 10.28 -1.77
N ALA A 85 -5.75 9.16 -1.30
CA ALA A 85 -5.98 8.01 -2.15
C ALA A 85 -7.22 7.27 -1.68
N THR A 86 -7.81 6.50 -2.59
CA THR A 86 -9.00 5.69 -2.32
C THR A 86 -8.62 4.21 -2.41
N VAL A 87 -9.00 3.44 -1.42
CA VAL A 87 -8.74 2.00 -1.39
C VAL A 87 -9.47 1.33 -2.54
N VAL A 88 -8.75 0.64 -3.41
CA VAL A 88 -9.31 -0.06 -4.57
C VAL A 88 -9.16 -1.58 -4.47
N ALA A 89 -8.34 -2.08 -3.57
CA ALA A 89 -8.22 -3.52 -3.32
C ALA A 89 -7.70 -3.76 -1.92
N VAL A 90 -8.22 -4.83 -1.30
CA VAL A 90 -7.75 -5.29 0.01
C VAL A 90 -7.58 -6.79 -0.06
N ARG A 91 -6.46 -7.29 0.44
CA ARG A 91 -6.20 -8.72 0.48
C ARG A 91 -5.76 -9.10 1.89
N TYR A 92 -6.39 -10.12 2.43
CA TYR A 92 -6.03 -10.65 3.74
C TYR A 92 -5.15 -11.87 3.59
N HIS A 93 -4.12 -11.96 4.43
CA HIS A 93 -3.24 -13.11 4.45
C HIS A 93 -2.58 -13.23 5.82
N SER A 94 -2.81 -14.34 6.51
CA SER A 94 -2.18 -14.64 7.81
C SER A 94 -2.33 -13.50 8.81
N GLY A 95 -3.53 -12.95 8.93
CA GLY A 95 -3.82 -11.88 9.88
C GLY A 95 -3.32 -10.50 9.47
N ARG A 96 -2.68 -10.39 8.31
CA ARG A 96 -2.23 -9.10 7.79
C ARG A 96 -3.07 -8.70 6.59
N LYS A 97 -3.04 -7.41 6.30
CA LYS A 97 -3.83 -6.84 5.22
C LYS A 97 -2.89 -6.12 4.27
N ALA A 98 -3.01 -6.44 3.00
CA ALA A 98 -2.38 -5.68 1.94
C ALA A 98 -3.44 -4.81 1.28
N VAL A 99 -3.09 -3.56 1.00
CA VAL A 99 -4.01 -2.56 0.49
C VAL A 99 -3.41 -1.92 -0.75
N ALA A 100 -4.23 -1.81 -1.80
CA ALA A 100 -3.91 -0.98 -2.95
C ALA A 100 -4.83 0.24 -2.90
N ALA A 101 -4.26 1.42 -3.04
CA ALA A 101 -5.02 2.66 -3.04
C ALA A 101 -4.66 3.48 -4.27
N ARG A 102 -5.66 4.06 -4.91
CA ARG A 102 -5.49 4.87 -6.11
C ARG A 102 -5.49 6.34 -5.72
N PHE A 103 -4.51 7.08 -6.25
CA PHE A 103 -4.42 8.52 -6.00
C PHE A 103 -5.67 9.25 -6.47
N GLU A 104 -6.11 10.20 -5.66
CA GLU A 104 -7.20 11.11 -6.01
C GLU A 104 -6.62 12.31 -6.73
N GLY A 105 -6.33 12.16 -7.97
CA GLY A 105 -5.71 13.19 -8.75
C GLY A 105 -4.38 12.70 -9.29
N LYS A 106 -3.71 13.59 -10.01
CA LYS A 106 -2.48 13.24 -10.69
C LYS A 106 -1.29 13.50 -9.76
N VAL A 107 -0.49 12.47 -9.54
CA VAL A 107 0.74 12.58 -8.75
C VAL A 107 1.90 12.30 -9.69
N GLU A 108 2.71 13.30 -9.97
CA GLU A 108 3.82 13.17 -10.89
C GLU A 108 5.12 12.88 -10.15
N ASN A 109 5.97 12.09 -10.78
CA ASN A 109 7.36 11.86 -10.35
C ASN A 109 7.51 11.32 -8.92
N TRP A 110 6.49 10.62 -8.43
CA TRP A 110 6.57 10.07 -7.10
C TRP A 110 7.34 8.75 -7.06
N ILE A 111 7.38 8.02 -8.19
CA ILE A 111 8.16 6.80 -8.30
C ILE A 111 9.57 7.19 -8.71
N ILE A 112 10.53 6.86 -7.86
CA ILE A 112 11.93 7.07 -8.18
C ILE A 112 12.39 5.91 -9.04
N LYS A 113 12.71 6.20 -10.29
CA LYS A 113 13.26 5.17 -11.17
C LYS A 113 14.71 4.93 -10.81
N PRO A 114 15.14 3.68 -10.72
CA PRO A 114 16.54 3.35 -10.48
C PRO A 114 17.45 3.80 -11.61
#